data_56ee2bfb0bf7ba680bdab41fd595099b
#
_entry.id   56ee2bfb0bf7ba680bdab41fd595099b
#
_cell.length_a   1.000
_cell.length_b   1.000
_cell.length_c   1.000
_cell.angle_alpha   90.00
_cell.angle_beta   90.00
_cell.angle_gamma   90.00
#
_symmetry.space_group_name_H-M   'P 1'
#
loop_
_entity.id
_entity.type
_entity.pdbx_description
1 polymer ?
#
loop_
_entity_poly.entity_id
_entity_poly.type
_entity_poly.pdbx_seq_one_letter_code
_entity_poly.pdbx_strand_id
1 'polypeptide(L)'
;MSYSRIEIAPSILASNFARLGDEIRSVEQGGAEVIHVDVMDGHFVPNISIGIPVVASLRKATRLPLDVHLMIEQPEEYIEEFVRAGADRVLVHQEATPHLDRALAMIRELGAQAGAVINPSTPVVMLSEVLDKVDTVLVMSVNPGFGGQKFIPRAFEKIRQLNDWRGRYNAGFRIEVDGGVDLENIGELAQAGANTFVAGTSIFHTPDSAEAVRQLRKFATEALKQRV
;
A
#
# COMPACT_ATOMS: atom_id res chain seq x y z
N MET A 1 12.93 -6.89 12.47
CA MET A 1 11.80 -7.64 11.87
C MET A 1 12.21 -8.11 10.49
N SER A 2 11.92 -9.35 10.12
CA SER A 2 12.32 -9.86 8.78
C SER A 2 11.36 -9.29 7.73
N TYR A 3 11.83 -8.32 6.93
CA TYR A 3 11.10 -7.76 5.79
C TYR A 3 11.02 -8.72 4.57
N SER A 4 11.37 -9.99 4.77
CA SER A 4 11.32 -11.03 3.73
C SER A 4 9.93 -11.65 3.53
N ARG A 5 8.97 -11.35 4.41
CA ARG A 5 7.62 -11.92 4.30
C ARG A 5 6.81 -11.13 3.27
N ILE A 6 6.28 -11.86 2.29
CA ILE A 6 5.32 -11.33 1.32
C ILE A 6 4.00 -11.00 2.04
N GLU A 7 3.43 -9.84 1.74
CA GLU A 7 2.09 -9.41 2.13
C GLU A 7 1.25 -9.14 0.89
N ILE A 8 0.04 -9.67 0.85
CA ILE A 8 -0.99 -9.28 -0.11
C ILE A 8 -1.94 -8.33 0.60
N ALA A 9 -2.11 -7.16 0.02
CA ALA A 9 -2.90 -6.03 0.52
C ALA A 9 -4.11 -5.80 -0.41
N PRO A 10 -5.25 -6.47 -0.22
CA PRO A 10 -6.45 -6.20 -1.00
C PRO A 10 -6.89 -4.74 -0.84
N SER A 11 -6.92 -3.97 -1.95
CA SER A 11 -7.48 -2.61 -1.95
C SER A 11 -8.99 -2.68 -2.05
N ILE A 12 -9.66 -2.24 -1.00
CA ILE A 12 -11.12 -2.21 -0.94
C ILE A 12 -11.75 -1.22 -1.93
N LEU A 13 -10.98 -0.35 -2.56
CA LEU A 13 -11.46 0.56 -3.60
C LEU A 13 -12.17 -0.19 -4.75
N ALA A 14 -11.74 -1.43 -5.04
CA ALA A 14 -12.33 -2.28 -6.07
C ALA A 14 -13.45 -3.21 -5.55
N SER A 15 -13.76 -3.19 -4.26
CA SER A 15 -14.75 -4.06 -3.65
C SER A 15 -16.19 -3.52 -3.76
N ASN A 16 -17.17 -4.34 -3.42
CA ASN A 16 -18.55 -3.89 -3.29
C ASN A 16 -18.76 -3.19 -1.93
N PHE A 17 -18.82 -1.86 -1.94
CA PHE A 17 -18.98 -1.05 -0.73
C PHE A 17 -20.27 -1.33 0.05
N ALA A 18 -21.33 -1.81 -0.61
CA ALA A 18 -22.56 -2.21 0.08
C ALA A 18 -22.40 -3.50 0.92
N ARG A 19 -21.30 -4.25 0.71
CA ARG A 19 -21.04 -5.53 1.38
C ARG A 19 -19.60 -5.63 1.91
N LEU A 20 -19.01 -4.51 2.29
CA LEU A 20 -17.59 -4.39 2.64
C LEU A 20 -17.14 -5.44 3.68
N GLY A 21 -17.96 -5.71 4.69
CA GLY A 21 -17.66 -6.72 5.69
C GLY A 21 -17.59 -8.15 5.15
N ASP A 22 -18.38 -8.48 4.13
CA ASP A 22 -18.33 -9.80 3.46
C ASP A 22 -17.09 -9.91 2.57
N GLU A 23 -16.79 -8.85 1.82
CA GLU A 23 -15.60 -8.75 0.97
C GLU A 23 -14.30 -8.94 1.78
N ILE A 24 -14.21 -8.28 2.95
CA ILE A 24 -13.07 -8.42 3.86
C ILE A 24 -12.96 -9.85 4.37
N ARG A 25 -14.06 -10.45 4.84
CA ARG A 25 -14.02 -11.84 5.31
C ARG A 25 -13.55 -12.81 4.22
N SER A 26 -13.92 -12.58 2.96
CA SER A 26 -13.46 -13.40 1.84
C SER A 26 -11.95 -13.34 1.68
N VAL A 27 -11.37 -12.13 1.64
CA VAL A 27 -9.91 -11.99 1.47
C VAL A 27 -9.13 -12.44 2.71
N GLU A 28 -9.68 -12.30 3.92
CA GLU A 28 -9.12 -12.90 5.15
C GLU A 28 -9.04 -14.42 5.06
N GLN A 29 -10.08 -15.08 4.55
CA GLN A 29 -10.07 -16.54 4.30
C GLN A 29 -9.04 -16.93 3.23
N GLY A 30 -8.77 -16.04 2.28
CA GLY A 30 -7.67 -16.17 1.32
C GLY A 30 -6.30 -16.01 1.96
N GLY A 31 -6.26 -15.49 3.19
CA GLY A 31 -5.06 -15.25 3.99
C GLY A 31 -4.42 -13.90 3.70
N ALA A 32 -5.16 -12.87 3.30
CA ALA A 32 -4.64 -11.50 3.25
C ALA A 32 -3.99 -11.12 4.58
N GLU A 33 -2.89 -10.38 4.53
CA GLU A 33 -2.16 -9.95 5.73
C GLU A 33 -2.52 -8.54 6.19
N VAL A 34 -3.06 -7.72 5.28
CA VAL A 34 -3.38 -6.32 5.51
C VAL A 34 -4.54 -5.91 4.60
N ILE A 35 -5.33 -4.94 4.98
CA ILE A 35 -6.38 -4.35 4.15
C ILE A 35 -5.93 -2.95 3.73
N HIS A 36 -5.84 -2.71 2.43
CA HIS A 36 -5.47 -1.41 1.87
C HIS A 36 -6.70 -0.53 1.64
N VAL A 37 -6.61 0.72 2.08
CA VAL A 37 -7.71 1.68 2.13
C VAL A 37 -7.30 2.97 1.42
N ASP A 38 -7.78 3.15 0.19
CA ASP A 38 -7.50 4.31 -0.65
C ASP A 38 -8.42 5.47 -0.33
N VAL A 39 -7.90 6.52 0.32
CA VAL A 39 -8.63 7.75 0.69
C VAL A 39 -8.32 8.85 -0.32
N MET A 40 -9.37 9.38 -0.96
CA MET A 40 -9.27 10.38 -2.02
C MET A 40 -10.23 11.54 -1.74
N ASP A 41 -9.77 12.78 -1.95
CA ASP A 41 -10.48 14.03 -1.61
C ASP A 41 -11.04 14.80 -2.81
N GLY A 42 -10.74 14.37 -4.04
CA GLY A 42 -11.13 15.09 -5.26
C GLY A 42 -10.25 16.31 -5.58
N HIS A 43 -9.17 16.56 -4.82
CA HIS A 43 -8.22 17.66 -5.01
C HIS A 43 -6.84 17.12 -5.38
N PHE A 44 -6.21 16.36 -4.52
CA PHE A 44 -4.93 15.70 -4.83
C PHE A 44 -5.07 14.72 -6.01
N VAL A 45 -6.21 14.03 -6.10
CA VAL A 45 -6.59 13.17 -7.22
C VAL A 45 -8.02 13.51 -7.71
N PRO A 46 -8.34 13.31 -9.01
CA PRO A 46 -9.63 13.70 -9.59
C PRO A 46 -10.75 12.68 -9.28
N ASN A 47 -10.82 12.21 -8.05
CA ASN A 47 -11.80 11.25 -7.56
C ASN A 47 -12.03 11.44 -6.06
N ILE A 48 -13.24 11.11 -5.57
CA ILE A 48 -13.58 11.05 -4.15
C ILE A 48 -13.92 9.59 -3.82
N SER A 49 -13.32 9.02 -2.78
CA SER A 49 -13.56 7.63 -2.41
C SER A 49 -14.26 7.49 -1.06
N ILE A 50 -13.52 7.32 -0.01
CA ILE A 50 -13.98 7.02 1.36
C ILE A 50 -13.18 7.86 2.36
N GLY A 51 -13.61 7.86 3.62
CA GLY A 51 -12.95 8.65 4.66
C GLY A 51 -13.01 7.98 6.03
N ILE A 52 -12.74 8.75 7.07
CA ILE A 52 -12.60 8.35 8.47
C ILE A 52 -13.74 7.45 8.98
N PRO A 53 -15.04 7.73 8.70
CA PRO A 53 -16.13 6.87 9.17
C PRO A 53 -16.08 5.44 8.60
N VAL A 54 -15.57 5.29 7.38
CA VAL A 54 -15.40 3.95 6.76
C VAL A 54 -14.26 3.23 7.45
N VAL A 55 -13.11 3.86 7.70
CA VAL A 55 -11.98 3.27 8.45
C VAL A 55 -12.43 2.81 9.83
N ALA A 56 -13.19 3.63 10.56
CA ALA A 56 -13.74 3.28 11.86
C ALA A 56 -14.72 2.08 11.81
N SER A 57 -15.43 1.92 10.70
CA SER A 57 -16.33 0.77 10.47
C SER A 57 -15.54 -0.48 10.12
N LEU A 58 -14.51 -0.36 9.29
CA LEU A 58 -13.59 -1.44 8.91
C LEU A 58 -12.88 -2.01 10.14
N ARG A 59 -12.40 -1.14 11.05
CA ARG A 59 -11.73 -1.57 12.28
C ARG A 59 -12.60 -2.49 13.13
N LYS A 60 -13.93 -2.31 13.11
CA LYS A 60 -14.88 -3.19 13.81
C LYS A 60 -15.11 -4.51 13.06
N ALA A 61 -14.91 -4.54 11.75
CA ALA A 61 -15.18 -5.69 10.90
C ALA A 61 -14.00 -6.66 10.79
N THR A 62 -12.76 -6.19 10.98
CA THR A 62 -11.54 -6.99 10.83
C THR A 62 -10.55 -6.75 11.97
N ARG A 63 -9.62 -7.69 12.18
CA ARG A 63 -8.44 -7.53 13.03
C ARG A 63 -7.15 -7.40 12.22
N LEU A 64 -7.22 -7.54 10.90
CA LEU A 64 -6.06 -7.30 10.05
C LEU A 64 -5.62 -5.84 10.16
N PRO A 65 -4.34 -5.54 10.03
CA PRO A 65 -3.87 -4.17 9.91
C PRO A 65 -4.60 -3.41 8.80
N LEU A 66 -5.01 -2.18 9.10
CA LEU A 66 -5.55 -1.24 8.13
C LEU A 66 -4.44 -0.33 7.65
N ASP A 67 -4.13 -0.41 6.39
CA ASP A 67 -3.10 0.34 5.68
C ASP A 67 -3.78 1.47 4.91
N VAL A 68 -3.75 2.68 5.47
CA VAL A 68 -4.52 3.83 4.99
C VAL A 68 -3.65 4.72 4.11
N HIS A 69 -3.94 4.72 2.83
CA HIS A 69 -3.25 5.49 1.81
C HIS A 69 -3.97 6.82 1.56
N LEU A 70 -3.34 7.92 1.97
CA LEU A 70 -3.91 9.26 1.90
C LEU A 70 -3.54 9.95 0.58
N MET A 71 -4.42 9.88 -0.40
CA MET A 71 -4.37 10.64 -1.65
C MET A 71 -5.19 11.93 -1.49
N ILE A 72 -4.80 12.77 -0.54
CA ILE A 72 -5.49 14.01 -0.17
C ILE A 72 -4.50 15.16 -0.05
N GLU A 73 -4.97 16.39 -0.22
CA GLU A 73 -4.19 17.59 0.10
C GLU A 73 -4.05 17.76 1.61
N GLN A 74 -2.92 18.29 2.07
CA GLN A 74 -2.64 18.59 3.48
C GLN A 74 -2.93 17.40 4.42
N PRO A 75 -2.39 16.20 4.14
CA PRO A 75 -2.71 14.98 4.89
C PRO A 75 -2.43 15.10 6.39
N GLU A 76 -1.49 15.96 6.79
CA GLU A 76 -1.13 16.23 8.18
C GLU A 76 -2.31 16.72 9.03
N GLU A 77 -3.33 17.32 8.43
CA GLU A 77 -4.54 17.77 9.13
C GLU A 77 -5.45 16.61 9.57
N TYR A 78 -5.29 15.42 8.94
CA TYR A 78 -6.18 14.27 9.12
C TYR A 78 -5.50 13.03 9.71
N ILE A 79 -4.17 13.00 9.80
CA ILE A 79 -3.40 11.83 10.31
C ILE A 79 -3.94 11.35 11.65
N GLU A 80 -4.10 12.26 12.62
CA GLU A 80 -4.54 11.91 13.97
C GLU A 80 -5.91 11.26 13.96
N GLU A 81 -6.85 11.76 13.15
CA GLU A 81 -8.20 11.24 13.07
C GLU A 81 -8.25 9.86 12.42
N PHE A 82 -7.43 9.60 11.38
CA PHE A 82 -7.31 8.29 10.77
C PHE A 82 -6.69 7.26 11.72
N VAL A 83 -5.66 7.62 12.47
CA VAL A 83 -5.05 6.74 13.49
C VAL A 83 -6.07 6.42 14.57
N ARG A 84 -6.80 7.42 15.10
CA ARG A 84 -7.87 7.20 16.08
C ARG A 84 -9.01 6.34 15.55
N ALA A 85 -9.31 6.41 14.26
CA ALA A 85 -10.31 5.57 13.60
C ALA A 85 -9.87 4.11 13.47
N GLY A 86 -8.58 3.81 13.65
CA GLY A 86 -8.04 2.46 13.65
C GLY A 86 -7.08 2.14 12.51
N ALA A 87 -6.48 3.15 11.85
CA ALA A 87 -5.39 2.95 10.93
C ALA A 87 -4.15 2.43 11.68
N ASP A 88 -3.62 1.29 11.26
CA ASP A 88 -2.38 0.72 11.80
C ASP A 88 -1.16 1.24 11.02
N ARG A 89 -1.35 1.57 9.74
CA ARG A 89 -0.38 2.22 8.86
C ARG A 89 -1.03 3.44 8.22
N VAL A 90 -0.29 4.53 8.10
CA VAL A 90 -0.73 5.73 7.36
C VAL A 90 0.35 6.07 6.34
N LEU A 91 -0.05 6.10 5.08
CA LEU A 91 0.83 6.35 3.94
C LEU A 91 0.54 7.74 3.37
N VAL A 92 1.57 8.59 3.31
CA VAL A 92 1.47 9.99 2.90
C VAL A 92 2.32 10.24 1.67
N HIS A 93 1.75 10.88 0.66
CA HIS A 93 2.47 11.26 -0.54
C HIS A 93 3.53 12.34 -0.28
N GLN A 94 4.73 12.12 -0.82
CA GLN A 94 5.79 13.14 -0.86
C GLN A 94 5.31 14.43 -1.54
N GLU A 95 4.41 14.30 -2.51
CA GLU A 95 3.88 15.41 -3.29
C GLU A 95 2.74 16.17 -2.59
N ALA A 96 2.14 15.60 -1.53
CA ALA A 96 0.99 16.17 -0.84
C ALA A 96 1.38 17.09 0.33
N THR A 97 2.63 17.06 0.77
CA THR A 97 3.11 17.89 1.88
C THR A 97 4.55 18.39 1.67
N PRO A 98 4.83 19.68 1.92
CA PRO A 98 6.20 20.18 1.93
C PRO A 98 6.99 19.71 3.15
N HIS A 99 6.34 19.12 4.15
CA HIS A 99 6.92 18.75 5.45
C HIS A 99 6.77 17.24 5.74
N LEU A 100 7.16 16.38 4.76
CA LEU A 100 7.03 14.93 4.89
C LEU A 100 7.66 14.39 6.18
N ASP A 101 8.84 14.87 6.57
CA ASP A 101 9.51 14.47 7.80
C ASP A 101 8.62 14.66 9.04
N ARG A 102 7.94 15.82 9.13
CA ARG A 102 6.99 16.11 10.22
C ARG A 102 5.78 15.19 10.20
N ALA A 103 5.20 14.93 9.02
CA ALA A 103 4.06 14.05 8.88
C ALA A 103 4.40 12.62 9.32
N LEU A 104 5.55 12.08 8.92
CA LEU A 104 6.03 10.77 9.32
C LEU A 104 6.28 10.68 10.84
N ALA A 105 6.88 11.71 11.43
CA ALA A 105 7.09 11.79 12.89
C ALA A 105 5.73 11.77 13.64
N MET A 106 4.76 12.57 13.19
CA MET A 106 3.41 12.60 13.78
C MET A 106 2.71 11.24 13.74
N ILE A 107 2.78 10.52 12.60
CA ILE A 107 2.21 9.17 12.49
C ILE A 107 2.80 8.24 13.55
N ARG A 108 4.13 8.25 13.72
CA ARG A 108 4.85 7.39 14.68
C ARG A 108 4.57 7.78 16.13
N GLU A 109 4.48 9.07 16.44
CA GLU A 109 4.12 9.56 17.78
C GLU A 109 2.71 9.11 18.19
N LEU A 110 1.80 8.99 17.23
CA LEU A 110 0.44 8.46 17.44
C LEU A 110 0.39 6.94 17.55
N GLY A 111 1.52 6.24 17.36
CA GLY A 111 1.63 4.78 17.50
C GLY A 111 1.32 3.98 16.25
N ALA A 112 1.10 4.62 15.10
CA ALA A 112 0.93 3.97 13.81
C ALA A 112 2.27 3.80 13.06
N GLN A 113 2.32 2.90 12.09
CA GLN A 113 3.45 2.75 11.17
C GLN A 113 3.39 3.85 10.11
N ALA A 114 4.54 4.50 9.87
CA ALA A 114 4.65 5.60 8.94
C ALA A 114 5.09 5.14 7.55
N GLY A 115 4.35 5.57 6.52
CA GLY A 115 4.69 5.27 5.14
C GLY A 115 4.84 6.54 4.29
N ALA A 116 5.82 6.51 3.39
CA ALA A 116 6.01 7.53 2.37
C ALA A 116 5.63 6.98 0.99
N VAL A 117 4.89 7.77 0.22
CA VAL A 117 4.41 7.40 -1.12
C VAL A 117 5.04 8.29 -2.18
N ILE A 118 5.37 7.72 -3.33
CA ILE A 118 5.83 8.46 -4.51
C ILE A 118 5.01 8.14 -5.76
N ASN A 119 4.60 9.19 -6.46
CA ASN A 119 3.92 9.10 -7.75
C ASN A 119 4.83 8.55 -8.88
N PRO A 120 4.27 8.09 -10.01
CA PRO A 120 5.07 7.60 -11.15
C PRO A 120 6.13 8.59 -11.63
N SER A 121 5.87 9.90 -11.57
CA SER A 121 6.81 10.95 -11.99
C SER A 121 7.86 11.33 -10.94
N THR A 122 7.69 10.95 -9.67
CA THR A 122 8.58 11.35 -8.58
C THR A 122 9.75 10.37 -8.44
N PRO A 123 11.00 10.83 -8.49
CA PRO A 123 12.16 9.95 -8.33
C PRO A 123 12.35 9.52 -6.87
N VAL A 124 12.92 8.31 -6.67
CA VAL A 124 13.18 7.74 -5.33
C VAL A 124 14.07 8.64 -4.47
N VAL A 125 14.97 9.41 -5.08
CA VAL A 125 15.89 10.32 -4.35
C VAL A 125 15.15 11.34 -3.48
N MET A 126 13.90 11.65 -3.77
CA MET A 126 13.09 12.55 -2.94
C MET A 126 12.84 12.01 -1.52
N LEU A 127 13.05 10.71 -1.31
CA LEU A 127 12.89 10.07 0.00
C LEU A 127 14.22 9.84 0.74
N SER A 128 15.37 10.24 0.16
CA SER A 128 16.70 9.94 0.73
C SER A 128 16.87 10.38 2.18
N GLU A 129 16.26 11.51 2.55
CA GLU A 129 16.41 12.12 3.89
C GLU A 129 15.43 11.59 4.94
N VAL A 130 14.51 10.68 4.54
CA VAL A 130 13.46 10.16 5.44
C VAL A 130 13.41 8.64 5.52
N LEU A 131 14.30 7.91 4.83
CA LEU A 131 14.26 6.45 4.77
C LEU A 131 14.51 5.74 6.12
N ASP A 132 15.16 6.39 7.06
CA ASP A 132 15.36 5.91 8.43
C ASP A 132 14.11 6.09 9.32
N LYS A 133 13.12 6.86 8.84
CA LYS A 133 11.89 7.20 9.56
C LYS A 133 10.65 6.50 9.04
N VAL A 134 10.76 5.79 7.91
CA VAL A 134 9.63 5.08 7.32
C VAL A 134 9.63 3.60 7.69
N ASP A 135 8.43 3.06 7.88
CA ASP A 135 8.18 1.62 8.00
C ASP A 135 7.80 1.01 6.65
N THR A 136 7.26 1.85 5.73
CA THR A 136 6.86 1.45 4.38
C THR A 136 7.20 2.56 3.37
N VAL A 137 7.70 2.18 2.19
CA VAL A 137 7.74 3.04 1.01
C VAL A 137 6.81 2.46 -0.03
N LEU A 138 5.76 3.21 -0.37
CA LEU A 138 4.80 2.84 -1.42
C LEU A 138 5.22 3.46 -2.76
N VAL A 139 5.41 2.62 -3.76
CA VAL A 139 5.66 3.03 -5.14
C VAL A 139 4.37 2.92 -5.94
N MET A 140 3.84 4.07 -6.37
CA MET A 140 2.72 4.08 -7.30
C MET A 140 3.17 3.58 -8.67
N SER A 141 2.52 2.53 -9.15
CA SER A 141 2.73 1.94 -10.48
C SER A 141 1.62 2.29 -11.48
N VAL A 142 0.72 3.17 -11.08
CA VAL A 142 -0.26 3.89 -11.92
C VAL A 142 -0.33 5.33 -11.45
N ASN A 143 -0.97 6.22 -12.21
CA ASN A 143 -1.32 7.53 -11.68
C ASN A 143 -2.46 7.37 -10.66
N PRO A 144 -2.33 7.90 -9.42
CA PRO A 144 -3.35 7.74 -8.39
C PRO A 144 -4.70 8.33 -8.82
N GLY A 145 -5.81 7.77 -8.28
CA GLY A 145 -7.16 8.30 -8.47
C GLY A 145 -8.19 7.28 -8.95
N PHE A 146 -7.80 6.24 -9.69
CA PHE A 146 -8.74 5.23 -10.21
C PHE A 146 -8.15 3.83 -10.16
N GLY A 147 -9.01 2.84 -9.85
CA GLY A 147 -8.66 1.43 -9.98
C GLY A 147 -8.64 0.92 -11.44
N GLY A 148 -8.08 -0.28 -11.67
CA GLY A 148 -8.12 -0.96 -12.96
C GLY A 148 -7.23 -0.36 -14.05
N GLN A 149 -6.27 0.50 -13.70
CA GLN A 149 -5.32 1.08 -14.63
C GLN A 149 -4.22 0.10 -15.02
N LYS A 150 -3.61 0.34 -16.19
CA LYS A 150 -2.49 -0.45 -16.68
C LYS A 150 -1.21 -0.10 -15.93
N PHE A 151 -0.50 -1.12 -15.49
CA PHE A 151 0.80 -1.02 -14.80
C PHE A 151 1.83 -0.20 -15.61
N ILE A 152 2.55 0.70 -14.94
CA ILE A 152 3.64 1.51 -15.50
C ILE A 152 4.98 0.83 -15.23
N PRO A 153 5.69 0.27 -16.26
CA PRO A 153 6.88 -0.55 -16.05
C PRO A 153 8.05 0.15 -15.34
N ARG A 154 8.11 1.48 -15.38
CA ARG A 154 9.16 2.26 -14.69
C ARG A 154 9.15 2.04 -13.16
N ALA A 155 8.06 1.55 -12.59
CA ALA A 155 8.00 1.17 -11.19
C ALA A 155 9.05 0.10 -10.81
N PHE A 156 9.38 -0.83 -11.70
CA PHE A 156 10.43 -1.81 -11.45
C PHE A 156 11.79 -1.18 -11.13
N GLU A 157 12.17 -0.12 -11.82
CA GLU A 157 13.44 0.58 -11.58
C GLU A 157 13.47 1.23 -10.20
N LYS A 158 12.35 1.84 -9.80
CA LYS A 158 12.21 2.46 -8.47
C LYS A 158 12.29 1.43 -7.36
N ILE A 159 11.62 0.28 -7.53
CA ILE A 159 11.65 -0.81 -6.57
C ILE A 159 13.07 -1.35 -6.41
N ARG A 160 13.80 -1.59 -7.53
CA ARG A 160 15.20 -2.04 -7.47
C ARG A 160 16.09 -1.02 -6.76
N GLN A 161 15.94 0.28 -7.05
CA GLN A 161 16.68 1.34 -6.38
C GLN A 161 16.41 1.38 -4.88
N LEU A 162 15.14 1.28 -4.46
CA LEU A 162 14.76 1.21 -3.03
C LEU A 162 15.33 -0.04 -2.36
N ASN A 163 15.31 -1.18 -3.05
CA ASN A 163 15.86 -2.42 -2.53
C ASN A 163 17.39 -2.33 -2.34
N ASP A 164 18.10 -1.71 -3.27
CA ASP A 164 19.53 -1.45 -3.15
C ASP A 164 19.83 -0.51 -1.97
N TRP A 165 19.05 0.54 -1.79
CA TRP A 165 19.20 1.45 -0.66
C TRP A 165 18.89 0.79 0.67
N ARG A 166 17.82 -0.02 0.73
CA ARG A 166 17.50 -0.82 1.92
C ARG A 166 18.69 -1.68 2.35
N GLY A 167 19.37 -2.31 1.41
CA GLY A 167 20.59 -3.08 1.67
C GLY A 167 21.77 -2.23 2.13
N ARG A 168 22.03 -1.09 1.45
CA ARG A 168 23.19 -0.22 1.75
C ARG A 168 23.09 0.47 3.11
N TYR A 169 21.90 0.96 3.46
CA TYR A 169 21.68 1.71 4.70
C TYR A 169 21.24 0.82 5.87
N ASN A 170 21.15 -0.50 5.64
CA ASN A 170 20.60 -1.44 6.61
C ASN A 170 19.22 -0.98 7.13
N ALA A 171 18.43 -0.39 6.26
CA ALA A 171 17.15 0.20 6.59
C ALA A 171 16.05 -0.86 6.59
N GLY A 172 15.23 -0.83 7.60
CA GLY A 172 14.21 -1.84 7.81
C GLY A 172 12.82 -1.40 7.38
N PHE A 173 12.61 -1.00 6.12
CA PHE A 173 11.30 -0.63 5.59
C PHE A 173 10.75 -1.67 4.60
N ARG A 174 9.43 -1.72 4.46
CA ARG A 174 8.75 -2.45 3.39
C ARG A 174 8.78 -1.67 2.09
N ILE A 175 8.85 -2.37 0.98
CA ILE A 175 8.63 -1.80 -0.35
C ILE A 175 7.28 -2.31 -0.81
N GLU A 176 6.34 -1.40 -0.89
CA GLU A 176 4.97 -1.64 -1.29
C GLU A 176 4.74 -1.12 -2.71
N VAL A 177 3.87 -1.80 -3.46
CA VAL A 177 3.53 -1.42 -4.84
C VAL A 177 2.02 -1.35 -4.97
N ASP A 178 1.52 -0.25 -5.52
CA ASP A 178 0.10 -0.07 -5.80
C ASP A 178 -0.14 0.38 -7.24
N GLY A 179 -1.03 -0.35 -7.91
CA GLY A 179 -1.52 -0.06 -9.24
C GLY A 179 -1.20 -1.14 -10.28
N GLY A 180 -2.25 -1.80 -10.79
CA GLY A 180 -2.14 -2.79 -11.85
C GLY A 180 -1.35 -4.04 -11.47
N VAL A 181 -1.30 -4.40 -10.19
CA VAL A 181 -0.67 -5.64 -9.72
C VAL A 181 -1.60 -6.83 -10.02
N ASP A 182 -1.05 -7.85 -10.65
CA ASP A 182 -1.75 -9.07 -11.05
C ASP A 182 -0.80 -10.29 -11.09
N LEU A 183 -1.31 -11.44 -11.54
CA LEU A 183 -0.54 -12.69 -11.62
C LEU A 183 0.60 -12.63 -12.66
N GLU A 184 0.52 -11.74 -13.65
CA GLU A 184 1.52 -11.64 -14.71
C GLU A 184 2.77 -10.89 -14.23
N ASN A 185 2.62 -9.92 -13.33
CA ASN A 185 3.71 -9.03 -12.92
C ASN A 185 4.20 -9.20 -11.46
N ILE A 186 3.38 -9.79 -10.56
CA ILE A 186 3.71 -9.89 -9.14
C ILE A 186 5.02 -10.64 -8.87
N GLY A 187 5.33 -11.66 -9.67
CA GLY A 187 6.58 -12.42 -9.55
C GLY A 187 7.81 -11.55 -9.82
N GLU A 188 7.78 -10.76 -10.90
CA GLU A 188 8.88 -9.83 -11.23
C GLU A 188 8.98 -8.69 -10.20
N LEU A 189 7.86 -8.19 -9.69
CA LEU A 189 7.82 -7.19 -8.62
C LEU A 189 8.50 -7.70 -7.34
N ALA A 190 8.21 -8.95 -6.94
CA ALA A 190 8.86 -9.58 -5.81
C ALA A 190 10.37 -9.76 -6.03
N GLN A 191 10.78 -10.20 -7.23
CA GLN A 191 12.20 -10.32 -7.60
C GLN A 191 12.90 -8.95 -7.63
N ALA A 192 12.22 -7.88 -8.00
CA ALA A 192 12.77 -6.51 -7.94
C ALA A 192 13.04 -6.05 -6.50
N GLY A 193 12.33 -6.61 -5.51
CA GLY A 193 12.52 -6.31 -4.09
C GLY A 193 11.26 -5.84 -3.35
N ALA A 194 10.11 -5.76 -4.02
CA ALA A 194 8.83 -5.48 -3.38
C ALA A 194 8.42 -6.66 -2.48
N ASN A 195 7.74 -6.37 -1.37
CA ASN A 195 7.30 -7.37 -0.42
C ASN A 195 5.89 -7.12 0.15
N THR A 196 5.24 -6.03 -0.27
CA THR A 196 3.81 -5.76 -0.05
C THR A 196 3.18 -5.39 -1.39
N PHE A 197 2.06 -6.04 -1.74
CA PHE A 197 1.43 -5.93 -3.05
C PHE A 197 -0.02 -5.52 -2.89
N VAL A 198 -0.32 -4.29 -3.28
CA VAL A 198 -1.70 -3.79 -3.31
C VAL A 198 -2.38 -4.29 -4.57
N ALA A 199 -3.48 -4.98 -4.41
CA ALA A 199 -4.24 -5.56 -5.51
C ALA A 199 -5.75 -5.31 -5.30
N GLY A 200 -6.38 -4.66 -6.26
CA GLY A 200 -7.81 -4.35 -6.24
C GLY A 200 -8.61 -5.24 -7.20
N THR A 201 -8.67 -4.84 -8.48
CA THR A 201 -9.46 -5.52 -9.51
C THR A 201 -9.04 -6.99 -9.73
N SER A 202 -7.75 -7.28 -9.62
CA SER A 202 -7.22 -8.66 -9.72
C SER A 202 -7.66 -9.58 -8.57
N ILE A 203 -8.26 -9.03 -7.51
CA ILE A 203 -8.85 -9.78 -6.41
C ILE A 203 -10.39 -9.69 -6.47
N PHE A 204 -10.96 -8.49 -6.36
CA PHE A 204 -12.40 -8.31 -6.15
C PHE A 204 -13.26 -8.47 -7.41
N HIS A 205 -12.68 -8.40 -8.62
CA HIS A 205 -13.40 -8.66 -9.87
C HIS A 205 -13.23 -10.11 -10.36
N THR A 206 -12.76 -11.01 -9.49
CA THR A 206 -12.70 -12.46 -9.75
C THR A 206 -13.91 -13.18 -9.14
N PRO A 207 -14.24 -14.40 -9.59
CA PRO A 207 -15.31 -15.18 -8.99
C PRO A 207 -15.05 -15.61 -7.53
N ASP A 208 -13.77 -15.69 -7.12
CA ASP A 208 -13.33 -16.10 -5.78
C ASP A 208 -12.14 -15.23 -5.32
N SER A 209 -12.45 -14.20 -4.53
CA SER A 209 -11.45 -13.27 -3.99
C SER A 209 -10.44 -13.98 -3.06
N ALA A 210 -10.88 -15.02 -2.33
CA ALA A 210 -10.00 -15.77 -1.44
C ALA A 210 -8.97 -16.57 -2.25
N GLU A 211 -9.38 -17.19 -3.35
CA GLU A 211 -8.46 -17.89 -4.24
C GLU A 211 -7.50 -16.95 -4.94
N ALA A 212 -7.98 -15.78 -5.38
CA ALA A 212 -7.15 -14.77 -6.00
C ALA A 212 -5.99 -14.31 -5.05
N VAL A 213 -6.29 -14.10 -3.77
CA VAL A 213 -5.26 -13.76 -2.74
C VAL A 213 -4.24 -14.90 -2.61
N ARG A 214 -4.69 -16.17 -2.53
CA ARG A 214 -3.80 -17.33 -2.43
C ARG A 214 -2.87 -17.44 -3.64
N GLN A 215 -3.40 -17.24 -4.84
CA GLN A 215 -2.63 -17.31 -6.08
C GLN A 215 -1.58 -16.20 -6.17
N LEU A 216 -1.95 -14.94 -5.90
CA LEU A 216 -1.01 -13.83 -5.89
C LEU A 216 0.16 -14.10 -4.93
N ARG A 217 -0.13 -14.55 -3.70
CA ARG A 217 0.92 -14.91 -2.74
C ARG A 217 1.80 -16.04 -3.22
N LYS A 218 1.22 -17.08 -3.78
CA LYS A 218 1.94 -18.23 -4.32
C LYS A 218 2.93 -17.78 -5.40
N PHE A 219 2.47 -17.03 -6.39
CA PHE A 219 3.30 -16.54 -7.49
C PHE A 219 4.45 -15.65 -6.99
N ALA A 220 4.18 -14.69 -6.09
CA ALA A 220 5.22 -13.87 -5.49
C ALA A 220 6.27 -14.69 -4.74
N THR A 221 5.82 -15.68 -3.95
CA THR A 221 6.72 -16.53 -3.14
C THR A 221 7.55 -17.48 -3.99
N GLU A 222 6.96 -18.07 -5.04
CA GLU A 222 7.66 -18.98 -5.96
C GLU A 222 8.74 -18.25 -6.76
N ALA A 223 8.45 -17.03 -7.22
CA ALA A 223 9.41 -16.19 -7.92
C ALA A 223 10.67 -15.88 -7.09
N LEU A 224 10.51 -15.68 -5.78
CA LEU A 224 11.66 -15.47 -4.88
C LEU A 224 12.54 -16.71 -4.71
N LYS A 225 11.98 -17.91 -4.77
CA LYS A 225 12.75 -19.17 -4.67
C LYS A 225 13.60 -19.45 -5.91
N GLN A 226 13.23 -18.90 -7.07
CA GLN A 226 13.96 -19.06 -8.33
C GLN A 226 15.18 -18.14 -8.44
N ARG A 227 15.37 -17.24 -7.49
CA ARG A 227 16.49 -16.27 -7.45
C ARG A 227 17.76 -16.82 -6.77
N VAL A 228 17.75 -18.08 -6.31
CA VAL A 228 18.89 -18.75 -5.64
C VAL A 228 19.81 -19.44 -6.63
#